data_e33a37ef53f3d87a28da3c8be40b694f
#
_entry.id   e33a37ef53f3d87a28da3c8be40b694f
#
_cell.length_a   1.000
_cell.length_b   1.000
_cell.length_c   1.000
_cell.angle_alpha   90.00
_cell.angle_beta   90.00
_cell.angle_gamma   90.00
#
_symmetry.space_group_name_H-M   'P 1'
#
loop_
_entity.id
_entity.type
_entity.pdbx_description
1 polymer ?
#
loop_
_entity_poly.entity_id
_entity_poly.type
_entity_poly.pdbx_seq_one_letter_code
_entity_poly.pdbx_strand_id
1 'polypeptide(L)'
;MVAVLDNWYCVSAHGSVLVYVALHPDCTIRELTEALFLTPRTVWGLIGDLRRAGMLDARKDGRQNHYTVNLDAYMAYPGLETLRLRDVLGELAQAVP
;
A
#
# COMPACT_ATOMS: atom_id res chain seq x y z
N MET A 1 -1.57 21.02 4.93
CA MET A 1 -2.68 20.25 5.47
C MET A 1 -3.71 20.02 4.38
N VAL A 2 -4.22 18.83 4.28
CA VAL A 2 -5.20 18.49 3.26
C VAL A 2 -6.56 18.30 3.93
N ALA A 3 -7.56 18.97 3.38
CA ALA A 3 -8.92 18.79 3.82
C ALA A 3 -9.61 17.79 2.92
N VAL A 4 -10.30 16.83 3.51
CA VAL A 4 -11.15 15.90 2.77
C VAL A 4 -12.51 16.58 2.66
N LEU A 5 -12.81 17.10 1.48
CA LEU A 5 -13.99 17.94 1.31
C LEU A 5 -15.24 17.15 0.97
N ASP A 6 -15.14 16.12 0.13
CA ASP A 6 -16.30 15.46 -0.45
C ASP A 6 -16.22 13.94 -0.32
N ASN A 7 -15.61 13.43 0.73
CA ASN A 7 -15.55 11.99 0.99
C ASN A 7 -14.86 11.20 -0.13
N TRP A 8 -14.02 11.86 -0.94
CA TRP A 8 -13.24 11.17 -1.93
C TRP A 8 -11.76 11.29 -1.61
N TYR A 9 -11.00 10.30 -2.07
CA TYR A 9 -9.57 10.22 -1.81
C TYR A 9 -8.84 10.04 -3.13
N CYS A 10 -7.62 10.54 -3.20
CA CYS A 10 -6.79 10.44 -4.40
C CYS A 10 -6.49 9.00 -4.78
N VAL A 11 -6.38 8.11 -3.81
CA VAL A 11 -6.09 6.71 -4.05
C VAL A 11 -7.20 5.84 -3.44
N SER A 12 -7.34 4.63 -3.99
CA SER A 12 -8.26 3.65 -3.44
C SER A 12 -7.74 3.13 -2.09
N ALA A 13 -8.57 2.36 -1.39
CA ALA A 13 -8.15 1.72 -0.16
C ALA A 13 -6.95 0.80 -0.39
N HIS A 14 -6.95 0.04 -1.48
CA HIS A 14 -5.80 -0.79 -1.84
C HIS A 14 -4.56 0.06 -2.08
N GLY A 15 -4.72 1.16 -2.81
CA GLY A 15 -3.60 2.07 -3.08
C GLY A 15 -3.05 2.69 -1.82
N SER A 16 -3.90 3.02 -0.86
CA SER A 16 -3.44 3.62 0.39
C SER A 16 -2.56 2.65 1.18
N VAL A 17 -2.89 1.36 1.19
CA VAL A 17 -2.07 0.36 1.84
C VAL A 17 -0.71 0.24 1.15
N LEU A 18 -0.71 0.20 -0.19
CA LEU A 18 0.55 0.13 -0.94
C LEU A 18 1.46 1.31 -0.63
N VAL A 19 0.91 2.52 -0.64
CA VAL A 19 1.71 3.72 -0.37
C VAL A 19 2.25 3.68 1.06
N TYR A 20 1.40 3.33 2.02
CA TYR A 20 1.82 3.33 3.41
C TYR A 20 2.94 2.31 3.65
N VAL A 21 2.81 1.08 3.14
CA VAL A 21 3.84 0.07 3.37
C VAL A 21 5.12 0.38 2.57
N ALA A 22 5.01 1.10 1.45
CA ALA A 22 6.19 1.56 0.73
C ALA A 22 6.99 2.55 1.58
N LEU A 23 6.29 3.40 2.33
CA LEU A 23 6.90 4.36 3.23
C LEU A 23 7.35 3.75 4.56
N HIS A 24 6.64 2.72 5.02
CA HIS A 24 6.89 2.09 6.32
C HIS A 24 6.88 0.57 6.17
N PRO A 25 7.95 -0.02 5.61
CA PRO A 25 7.94 -1.47 5.29
C PRO A 25 7.82 -2.39 6.50
N ASP A 26 8.14 -1.88 7.68
CA ASP A 26 8.06 -2.67 8.91
C ASP A 26 6.85 -2.34 9.76
N CYS A 27 5.85 -1.68 9.18
CA CYS A 27 4.67 -1.31 9.94
C CYS A 27 3.87 -2.54 10.37
N THR A 28 3.13 -2.38 11.46
CA THR A 28 2.24 -3.41 11.95
C THR A 28 0.84 -3.23 11.37
N ILE A 29 0.03 -4.27 11.46
CA ILE A 29 -1.38 -4.17 11.08
C ILE A 29 -2.07 -3.09 11.90
N ARG A 30 -1.73 -2.99 13.18
CA ARG A 30 -2.30 -1.97 14.05
C ARG A 30 -1.97 -0.57 13.56
N GLU A 31 -0.71 -0.34 13.17
CA GLU A 31 -0.32 0.95 12.63
C GLU A 31 -1.08 1.29 11.35
N LEU A 32 -1.27 0.29 10.46
CA LEU A 32 -2.06 0.49 9.25
C LEU A 32 -3.49 0.87 9.57
N THR A 33 -4.12 0.17 10.51
CA THR A 33 -5.50 0.47 10.88
C THR A 33 -5.63 1.88 11.44
N GLU A 34 -4.71 2.27 12.30
CA GLU A 34 -4.75 3.60 12.92
C GLU A 34 -4.46 4.70 11.91
N ALA A 35 -3.45 4.50 11.07
CA ALA A 35 -3.05 5.53 10.12
C ALA A 35 -4.08 5.74 9.02
N LEU A 36 -4.72 4.67 8.56
CA LEU A 36 -5.61 4.72 7.41
C LEU A 36 -7.09 4.72 7.80
N PHE A 37 -7.39 4.73 9.09
CA PHE A 37 -8.77 4.72 9.59
C PHE A 37 -9.58 3.54 9.06
N LEU A 38 -8.95 2.37 9.06
CA LEU A 38 -9.57 1.12 8.59
C LEU A 38 -9.65 0.13 9.75
N THR A 39 -10.54 -0.85 9.62
CA THR A 39 -10.57 -1.94 10.60
C THR A 39 -9.48 -2.95 10.30
N PRO A 40 -9.04 -3.73 11.31
CA PRO A 40 -8.06 -4.79 11.06
C PRO A 40 -8.53 -5.79 10.00
N ARG A 41 -9.80 -6.11 10.02
CA ARG A 41 -10.37 -7.05 9.04
C ARG A 41 -10.25 -6.51 7.62
N THR A 42 -10.56 -5.23 7.44
CA THR A 42 -10.42 -4.58 6.14
C THR A 42 -8.96 -4.59 5.69
N VAL A 43 -8.04 -4.23 6.57
CA VAL A 43 -6.61 -4.20 6.24
C VAL A 43 -6.13 -5.59 5.83
N TRP A 44 -6.51 -6.63 6.56
CA TRP A 44 -6.14 -8.01 6.20
C TRP A 44 -6.65 -8.38 4.82
N GLY A 45 -7.90 -8.00 4.50
CA GLY A 45 -8.45 -8.25 3.18
C GLY A 45 -7.72 -7.53 2.08
N LEU A 46 -7.38 -6.27 2.29
CA LEU A 46 -6.65 -5.45 1.32
C LEU A 46 -5.26 -6.03 1.06
N ILE A 47 -4.55 -6.40 2.12
CA ILE A 47 -3.23 -7.01 1.99
C ILE A 47 -3.33 -8.32 1.21
N GLY A 48 -4.33 -9.15 1.52
CA GLY A 48 -4.54 -10.39 0.80
C GLY A 48 -4.78 -10.18 -0.69
N ASP A 49 -5.61 -9.19 -1.03
CA ASP A 49 -5.88 -8.84 -2.43
C ASP A 49 -4.59 -8.42 -3.14
N LEU A 50 -3.80 -7.55 -2.50
CA LEU A 50 -2.58 -7.05 -3.09
C LEU A 50 -1.54 -8.16 -3.29
N ARG A 51 -1.47 -9.09 -2.35
CA ARG A 51 -0.57 -10.24 -2.48
C ARG A 51 -1.00 -11.15 -3.62
N ARG A 52 -2.29 -11.43 -3.74
CA ARG A 52 -2.81 -12.26 -4.83
C ARG A 52 -2.59 -11.61 -6.18
N ALA A 53 -2.61 -10.29 -6.22
CA ALA A 53 -2.36 -9.55 -7.46
C ALA A 53 -0.87 -9.44 -7.79
N GLY A 54 0.01 -9.90 -6.91
CA GLY A 54 1.45 -9.83 -7.15
C GLY A 54 2.05 -8.45 -6.93
N MET A 55 1.33 -7.55 -6.26
CA MET A 55 1.78 -6.18 -6.02
C MET A 55 2.53 -6.02 -4.70
N LEU A 56 2.30 -6.93 -3.78
CA LEU A 56 2.83 -6.83 -2.43
C LEU A 56 3.28 -8.20 -1.97
N ASP A 57 4.41 -8.24 -1.30
CA ASP A 57 4.86 -9.43 -0.60
C ASP A 57 4.97 -9.11 0.88
N ALA A 58 4.67 -10.10 1.71
CA ALA A 58 4.78 -9.95 3.15
C ALA A 58 5.58 -11.13 3.69
N ARG A 59 6.65 -10.82 4.40
CA ARG A 59 7.49 -11.81 5.03
C ARG A 59 7.44 -11.62 6.54
N LYS A 60 7.24 -12.70 7.24
CA LYS A 60 7.25 -12.66 8.69
C LYS A 60 8.65 -12.96 9.20
N ASP A 61 9.15 -12.08 10.04
CA ASP A 61 10.45 -12.24 10.68
C ASP A 61 10.24 -12.15 12.18
N GLY A 62 10.15 -13.32 12.81
CA GLY A 62 9.78 -13.37 14.22
C GLY A 62 8.33 -12.92 14.41
N ARG A 63 8.12 -11.88 15.22
CA ARG A 63 6.79 -11.33 15.47
C ARG A 63 6.45 -10.18 14.55
N GLN A 64 7.38 -9.80 13.71
CA GLN A 64 7.24 -8.61 12.89
C GLN A 64 7.02 -9.00 11.44
N ASN A 65 6.13 -8.28 10.76
CA ASN A 65 5.96 -8.42 9.32
C ASN A 65 6.86 -7.42 8.62
N HIS A 66 7.36 -7.83 7.48
CA HIS A 66 8.14 -6.96 6.60
C HIS A 66 7.48 -6.98 5.23
N TYR A 67 7.09 -5.81 4.74
CA TYR A 67 6.38 -5.69 3.48
C TYR A 67 7.30 -5.21 2.38
N THR A 68 7.15 -5.79 1.21
CA THR A 68 7.90 -5.39 0.02
C THR A 68 6.92 -5.16 -1.10
N VAL A 69 6.93 -3.94 -1.66
CA VAL A 69 6.10 -3.62 -2.82
C VAL A 69 6.83 -4.09 -4.07
N ASN A 70 6.11 -4.80 -4.93
CA ASN A 70 6.65 -5.23 -6.22
C ASN A 70 6.55 -4.05 -7.20
N LEU A 71 7.63 -3.31 -7.34
CA LEU A 71 7.67 -2.14 -8.19
C LEU A 71 7.57 -2.46 -9.69
N ASP A 72 7.74 -3.73 -10.06
CA ASP A 72 7.58 -4.17 -11.43
C ASP A 72 6.16 -4.55 -11.81
N ALA A 73 5.25 -4.60 -10.84
CA ALA A 73 3.85 -4.90 -11.10
C ALA A 73 3.21 -3.73 -11.85
N TYR A 74 2.29 -4.05 -12.75
CA TYR A 74 1.56 -3.02 -13.48
C TYR A 74 0.41 -2.48 -12.64
N MET A 75 0.05 -1.24 -12.94
CA MET A 75 -1.10 -0.62 -12.29
C MET A 75 -2.37 -1.40 -12.66
N ALA A 76 -3.15 -1.75 -11.65
CA ALA A 76 -4.38 -2.49 -11.87
C ALA A 76 -5.55 -1.51 -12.01
N TYR A 77 -5.46 -0.64 -13.00
CA TYR A 77 -6.49 0.37 -13.23
C TYR A 77 -6.71 0.56 -14.72
N PRO A 78 -7.98 0.57 -15.18
CA PRO A 78 -8.27 0.76 -16.60
C PRO A 78 -7.67 2.08 -17.10
N GLY A 79 -6.96 2.00 -18.23
CA GLY A 79 -6.30 3.15 -18.80
C GLY A 79 -4.89 3.39 -18.28
N LEU A 80 -4.46 2.71 -17.23
CA LEU A 80 -3.13 2.87 -16.64
C LEU A 80 -2.33 1.58 -16.66
N GLU A 81 -2.76 0.60 -17.47
CA GLU A 81 -2.15 -0.74 -17.45
C GLU A 81 -0.73 -0.77 -17.96
N THR A 82 -0.30 0.26 -18.69
CA THR A 82 1.08 0.33 -19.18
C THR A 82 2.07 0.87 -18.16
N LEU A 83 1.56 1.43 -17.05
CA LEU A 83 2.41 1.95 -16.01
C LEU A 83 2.72 0.88 -14.97
N ARG A 84 3.94 0.87 -14.50
CA ARG A 84 4.35 0.01 -13.38
C ARG A 84 4.31 0.80 -12.09
N LEU A 85 4.22 0.07 -10.98
CA LEU A 85 4.22 0.73 -9.67
C LEU A 85 5.46 1.58 -9.47
N ARG A 86 6.61 1.19 -10.03
CA ARG A 86 7.84 1.98 -9.91
C ARG A 86 7.69 3.38 -10.52
N ASP A 87 6.88 3.50 -11.57
CA ASP A 87 6.67 4.80 -12.22
C ASP A 87 5.93 5.78 -11.31
N VAL A 88 5.15 5.26 -10.38
CA VAL A 88 4.34 6.05 -9.47
C VAL A 88 4.98 6.14 -8.08
N LEU A 89 5.51 5.04 -7.57
CA LEU A 89 5.97 4.93 -6.19
C LEU A 89 7.50 4.98 -6.03
N GLY A 90 8.25 4.92 -7.13
CA GLY A 90 9.71 4.81 -7.04
C GLY A 90 10.35 5.93 -6.24
N GLU A 91 9.94 7.18 -6.49
CA GLU A 91 10.46 8.33 -5.76
C GLU A 91 10.03 8.32 -4.30
N LEU A 92 8.79 7.89 -4.03
CA LEU A 92 8.30 7.79 -2.66
C LEU A 92 9.13 6.79 -1.86
N ALA A 93 9.44 5.64 -2.45
CA ALA A 93 10.24 4.63 -1.78
C ALA A 93 11.64 5.15 -1.45
N GLN A 94 12.17 6.06 -2.27
CA GLN A 94 13.48 6.65 -2.04
C GLN A 94 13.44 7.83 -1.07
N ALA A 95 12.28 8.43 -0.86
CA ALA A 95 12.12 9.58 0.01
C ALA A 95 12.08 9.21 1.49
N VAL A 96 11.92 7.93 1.81
CA VAL A 96 11.88 7.46 3.20
C VAL A 96 13.29 7.46 3.77
N PRO A 97 13.51 8.15 4.89
CA PRO A 97 14.82 8.19 5.52
C PRO A 97 15.27 6.85 6.03
#